data_960554c13988f313a420bc93fe48c2d9
#
_entry.id   960554c13988f313a420bc93fe48c2d9
#
_cell.length_a   1.000
_cell.length_b   1.000
_cell.length_c   1.000
_cell.angle_alpha   90.00
_cell.angle_beta   90.00
_cell.angle_gamma   90.00
#
_symmetry.space_group_name_H-M   'P 1'
#
loop_
_entity.id
_entity.type
_entity.pdbx_description
1 polymer ?
#
loop_
_entity_poly.entity_id
_entity_poly.type
_entity_poly.pdbx_seq_one_letter_code
_entity_poly.pdbx_strand_id
1 'polypeptide(L)'
;MRRVLDLLYLCVIVAISSSCNIDEEITTSLPPKIVLDSKSGIYTVKLGREIVIAPGYESAADATYSWVMEGEVIGSEPSLTFIGEKLGKHYISITVTTNSGSDKENIRVDVVDLETPTVSIASQKNRTMTLGTTLHLVASLKETTLPTTLTWSVDDQSVGEGRTYSFTATTLGKHTITATASNEDGMFSDSIEVEVINADDIPFEWEFERTTYHTVEGRKLHIAPTLIAGNENVTYEWRLDGSEASLGNDKDLVFVAPTAGEYHISATAVATKGENKMSLTREFDVTVYKEYDFYRPKNGNSSADWERVYEYTPAPGQFINEYKTGGFKGTETTPEAAIAYAEARMSQRDSNGNPNPIWVSLGGFGGYIVVGFDHSIDNTGDYDLAILGNSFSGSSEPGIVWVMQDENGDGMPNDTWYELAGSETGKAETVQNYEVTYYRPTGTQMAVQWTDNLGGSGEVDYLIQFHQQDYYYPLWIEEDSYTLRGTCLAPRNYDASGNGTYWVNAEYGWGYADNFSPVDREGEGDNSEATANTNHFKISNAIDMDGESIALNYIDFVKVQCGVNAKSGWLGEVSTEVFGFYDYNMKK
;
A
#
# COMPACT_ATOMS: atom_id res chain seq x y z
N MET A 1 -33.74 23.03 -53.38
CA MET A 1 -34.23 23.16 -54.74
C MET A 1 -34.82 21.84 -55.15
N ARG A 2 -36.10 21.92 -55.37
CA ARG A 2 -36.91 21.29 -56.41
C ARG A 2 -36.89 19.76 -56.42
N ARG A 3 -37.96 19.15 -55.97
CA ARG A 3 -39.26 18.91 -56.69
C ARG A 3 -39.13 17.67 -57.58
N VAL A 4 -39.91 16.68 -57.45
CA VAL A 4 -41.34 16.51 -57.63
C VAL A 4 -41.59 15.38 -58.62
N LEU A 5 -42.47 14.58 -58.27
CA LEU A 5 -43.73 14.06 -58.88
C LEU A 5 -43.62 12.70 -59.61
N ASP A 6 -44.44 11.81 -59.12
CA ASP A 6 -45.73 11.31 -59.69
C ASP A 6 -45.55 10.27 -60.81
N LEU A 7 -46.27 9.25 -60.99
CA LEU A 7 -47.68 9.03 -60.93
C LEU A 7 -48.00 7.55 -61.21
N LEU A 8 -48.99 7.04 -60.53
CA LEU A 8 -49.95 5.99 -60.91
C LEU A 8 -49.94 5.49 -62.34
N TYR A 9 -50.13 4.19 -62.54
CA TYR A 9 -51.06 3.65 -63.51
C TYR A 9 -51.79 2.41 -62.99
N LEU A 10 -53.07 2.58 -62.83
CA LEU A 10 -54.13 1.60 -62.62
C LEU A 10 -54.55 1.02 -64.00
N CYS A 11 -54.68 -0.28 -64.17
CA CYS A 11 -55.51 -0.85 -65.16
C CYS A 11 -56.18 -2.15 -64.70
N VAL A 12 -57.47 -2.05 -64.60
CA VAL A 12 -58.47 -3.11 -64.43
C VAL A 12 -58.67 -3.76 -65.73
N ILE A 13 -58.78 -5.10 -65.81
CA ILE A 13 -59.64 -5.82 -66.73
C ILE A 13 -60.24 -7.06 -66.06
N VAL A 14 -61.51 -7.23 -66.27
CA VAL A 14 -62.53 -8.08 -65.67
C VAL A 14 -62.65 -9.41 -66.42
N ALA A 15 -62.87 -10.50 -65.67
CA ALA A 15 -63.69 -11.66 -65.76
C ALA A 15 -63.62 -12.60 -67.00
N ILE A 16 -63.55 -13.86 -66.71
CA ILE A 16 -64.70 -14.76 -66.92
C ILE A 16 -64.52 -16.07 -66.15
N SER A 17 -65.56 -16.46 -65.48
CA SER A 17 -65.81 -17.62 -64.67
C SER A 17 -65.69 -18.97 -65.40
N SER A 18 -65.15 -19.96 -64.69
CA SER A 18 -65.66 -21.31 -64.67
C SER A 18 -65.36 -22.02 -63.39
N SER A 19 -66.35 -22.50 -62.74
CA SER A 19 -66.37 -23.19 -61.46
C SER A 19 -65.61 -24.52 -61.49
N CYS A 20 -64.87 -24.75 -60.50
CA CYS A 20 -64.70 -26.04 -59.83
C CYS A 20 -64.47 -25.80 -58.38
N ASN A 21 -65.40 -26.20 -57.54
CA ASN A 21 -65.26 -26.26 -56.09
C ASN A 21 -64.20 -27.29 -55.77
N ILE A 22 -63.12 -26.80 -55.15
CA ILE A 22 -62.35 -27.55 -54.18
C ILE A 22 -62.08 -26.53 -53.10
N ASP A 23 -62.88 -26.57 -52.03
CA ASP A 23 -62.55 -25.95 -50.75
C ASP A 23 -61.41 -26.74 -50.13
N GLU A 24 -60.18 -26.43 -50.49
CA GLU A 24 -59.04 -26.60 -49.61
C GLU A 24 -58.71 -25.21 -49.10
N GLU A 25 -59.10 -24.90 -47.86
CA GLU A 25 -58.49 -23.86 -47.07
C GLU A 25 -56.98 -24.20 -46.96
N ILE A 26 -56.20 -23.63 -47.88
CA ILE A 26 -54.76 -23.59 -47.71
C ILE A 26 -54.54 -22.61 -46.54
N THR A 27 -54.67 -23.10 -45.31
CA THR A 27 -54.10 -22.44 -44.14
C THR A 27 -52.59 -22.50 -44.32
N THR A 28 -51.99 -21.49 -44.98
CA THR A 28 -50.55 -21.29 -44.97
C THR A 28 -50.19 -20.93 -43.54
N SER A 29 -49.95 -21.97 -42.75
CA SER A 29 -49.38 -21.72 -41.42
C SER A 29 -48.00 -21.09 -41.60
N LEU A 30 -47.77 -19.93 -40.99
CA LEU A 30 -46.52 -19.25 -41.04
C LEU A 30 -45.45 -20.11 -40.30
N PRO A 31 -44.19 -20.08 -40.75
CA PRO A 31 -43.11 -20.73 -40.00
C PRO A 31 -43.01 -20.12 -38.60
N PRO A 32 -42.55 -20.89 -37.62
CA PRO A 32 -42.41 -20.40 -36.27
C PRO A 32 -41.37 -19.29 -36.23
N LYS A 33 -41.50 -18.39 -35.25
CA LYS A 33 -40.54 -17.32 -35.00
C LYS A 33 -40.22 -17.23 -33.51
N ILE A 34 -38.92 -17.15 -33.19
CA ILE A 34 -38.40 -16.96 -31.83
C ILE A 34 -38.31 -15.46 -31.53
N VAL A 35 -38.85 -15.05 -30.41
CA VAL A 35 -38.74 -13.68 -29.89
C VAL A 35 -38.01 -13.73 -28.54
N LEU A 36 -36.74 -13.38 -28.53
CA LEU A 36 -35.96 -13.39 -27.32
C LEU A 36 -36.49 -12.35 -26.33
N ASP A 37 -36.54 -12.69 -25.05
CA ASP A 37 -36.87 -11.81 -23.94
C ASP A 37 -35.71 -10.84 -23.63
N SER A 38 -34.48 -11.20 -24.00
CA SER A 38 -33.30 -10.31 -23.98
C SER A 38 -33.10 -9.66 -25.35
N LYS A 39 -33.16 -8.32 -25.42
CA LYS A 39 -32.93 -7.56 -26.67
C LYS A 39 -31.52 -7.77 -27.26
N SER A 40 -30.53 -8.08 -26.43
CA SER A 40 -29.14 -8.32 -26.84
C SER A 40 -28.83 -9.78 -27.12
N GLY A 41 -29.74 -10.71 -26.76
CA GLY A 41 -29.47 -12.15 -26.75
C GLY A 41 -28.39 -12.56 -25.74
N ILE A 42 -28.05 -11.67 -24.78
CA ILE A 42 -27.05 -11.92 -23.73
C ILE A 42 -27.77 -12.02 -22.39
N TYR A 43 -27.46 -13.08 -21.67
CA TYR A 43 -27.93 -13.37 -20.33
C TYR A 43 -26.72 -13.44 -19.38
N THR A 44 -26.92 -13.11 -18.12
CA THR A 44 -25.86 -13.21 -17.10
C THR A 44 -26.37 -14.05 -15.94
N VAL A 45 -25.55 -14.98 -15.49
CA VAL A 45 -25.80 -15.79 -14.29
C VAL A 45 -24.53 -15.94 -13.47
N LYS A 46 -24.66 -16.00 -12.16
CA LYS A 46 -23.51 -16.24 -11.26
C LYS A 46 -23.17 -17.72 -11.20
N LEU A 47 -21.91 -18.01 -10.92
CA LEU A 47 -21.41 -19.38 -10.77
C LEU A 47 -22.24 -20.15 -9.71
N GLY A 48 -22.67 -21.35 -10.04
CA GLY A 48 -23.51 -22.20 -9.18
C GLY A 48 -24.98 -21.76 -9.08
N ARG A 49 -25.38 -20.66 -9.73
CA ARG A 49 -26.77 -20.20 -9.76
C ARG A 49 -27.46 -20.62 -11.07
N GLU A 50 -28.78 -20.61 -11.04
CA GLU A 50 -29.60 -20.90 -12.21
C GLU A 50 -30.24 -19.63 -12.81
N ILE A 51 -30.44 -19.65 -14.10
CA ILE A 51 -31.25 -18.67 -14.84
C ILE A 51 -32.25 -19.39 -15.74
N VAL A 52 -33.47 -18.89 -15.78
CA VAL A 52 -34.51 -19.38 -16.71
C VAL A 52 -34.55 -18.48 -17.94
N ILE A 53 -34.30 -19.05 -19.11
CA ILE A 53 -34.35 -18.38 -20.39
C ILE A 53 -35.66 -18.81 -21.06
N ALA A 54 -36.60 -17.89 -21.24
CA ALA A 54 -37.96 -18.15 -21.67
C ALA A 54 -38.36 -17.23 -22.83
N PRO A 55 -37.89 -17.51 -24.07
CA PRO A 55 -38.28 -16.74 -25.25
C PRO A 55 -39.79 -16.84 -25.51
N GLY A 56 -40.33 -15.82 -26.13
CA GLY A 56 -41.67 -15.91 -26.76
C GLY A 56 -41.60 -16.61 -28.13
N TYR A 57 -42.71 -17.21 -28.54
CA TYR A 57 -42.80 -17.91 -29.82
C TYR A 57 -44.07 -17.49 -30.56
N GLU A 58 -43.89 -17.08 -31.81
CA GLU A 58 -45.02 -16.79 -32.73
C GLU A 58 -45.20 -17.97 -33.67
N SER A 59 -46.45 -18.29 -34.06
CA SER A 59 -46.80 -19.38 -34.99
C SER A 59 -46.21 -20.76 -34.58
N ALA A 60 -46.11 -21.04 -33.31
CA ALA A 60 -45.43 -22.22 -32.74
C ALA A 60 -46.40 -23.28 -32.19
N ALA A 61 -47.63 -23.38 -32.74
CA ALA A 61 -48.55 -24.46 -32.35
C ALA A 61 -47.93 -25.83 -32.70
N ASP A 62 -47.96 -26.77 -31.76
CA ASP A 62 -47.37 -28.12 -31.88
C ASP A 62 -45.85 -28.13 -32.21
N ALA A 63 -45.13 -27.10 -31.81
CA ALA A 63 -43.69 -26.99 -32.05
C ALA A 63 -42.88 -27.96 -31.17
N THR A 64 -41.75 -28.37 -31.71
CA THR A 64 -40.67 -29.02 -30.96
C THR A 64 -39.54 -28.04 -30.77
N TYR A 65 -38.88 -28.14 -29.61
CA TYR A 65 -37.80 -27.24 -29.19
C TYR A 65 -36.50 -28.02 -29.04
N SER A 66 -35.39 -27.39 -29.34
CA SER A 66 -34.06 -27.98 -29.15
C SER A 66 -33.06 -26.90 -28.74
N TRP A 67 -32.56 -27.01 -27.52
CA TRP A 67 -31.49 -26.17 -27.00
C TRP A 67 -30.17 -26.91 -27.15
N VAL A 68 -29.19 -26.30 -27.78
CA VAL A 68 -27.88 -26.94 -28.05
C VAL A 68 -26.76 -26.05 -27.56
N MET A 69 -25.84 -26.62 -26.80
CA MET A 69 -24.60 -26.01 -26.34
C MET A 69 -23.44 -26.95 -26.69
N GLU A 70 -22.37 -26.40 -27.30
CA GLU A 70 -21.16 -27.19 -27.71
C GLU A 70 -21.47 -28.44 -28.57
N GLY A 71 -22.61 -28.42 -29.27
CA GLY A 71 -23.04 -29.53 -30.14
C GLY A 71 -23.90 -30.57 -29.44
N GLU A 72 -24.15 -30.45 -28.15
CA GLU A 72 -24.99 -31.35 -27.37
C GLU A 72 -26.37 -30.72 -27.07
N VAL A 73 -27.42 -31.52 -27.08
CA VAL A 73 -28.77 -31.08 -26.72
C VAL A 73 -28.87 -31.01 -25.20
N ILE A 74 -29.12 -29.80 -24.69
CA ILE A 74 -29.23 -29.50 -23.24
C ILE A 74 -30.66 -29.26 -22.76
N GLY A 75 -31.63 -29.21 -23.68
CA GLY A 75 -33.06 -29.05 -23.35
C GLY A 75 -33.96 -29.22 -24.56
N SER A 76 -35.22 -29.57 -24.32
CA SER A 76 -36.28 -29.77 -25.34
C SER A 76 -37.59 -29.09 -24.97
N GLU A 77 -37.62 -28.28 -23.95
CA GLU A 77 -38.79 -27.55 -23.48
C GLU A 77 -38.78 -26.11 -24.06
N PRO A 78 -39.93 -25.40 -24.06
CA PRO A 78 -40.01 -24.02 -24.52
C PRO A 78 -39.08 -23.04 -23.78
N SER A 79 -38.70 -23.37 -22.57
CA SER A 79 -37.75 -22.60 -21.75
C SER A 79 -36.58 -23.49 -21.36
N LEU A 80 -35.45 -22.86 -21.14
CA LEU A 80 -34.23 -23.51 -20.64
C LEU A 80 -33.89 -23.00 -19.24
N THR A 81 -33.80 -23.90 -18.28
CA THR A 81 -33.12 -23.61 -17.00
C THR A 81 -31.64 -23.93 -17.18
N PHE A 82 -30.81 -22.89 -17.16
CA PHE A 82 -29.36 -23.01 -17.29
C PHE A 82 -28.69 -22.78 -15.93
N ILE A 83 -27.81 -23.70 -15.54
CA ILE A 83 -26.98 -23.59 -14.33
C ILE A 83 -25.58 -23.18 -14.75
N GLY A 84 -25.06 -22.12 -14.16
CA GLY A 84 -23.70 -21.62 -14.42
C GLY A 84 -22.63 -22.47 -13.74
N GLU A 85 -22.24 -23.61 -14.31
CA GLU A 85 -21.26 -24.53 -13.71
C GLU A 85 -19.80 -24.11 -13.92
N LYS A 86 -19.52 -23.30 -14.93
CA LYS A 86 -18.17 -22.88 -15.31
C LYS A 86 -18.14 -21.42 -15.72
N LEU A 87 -17.18 -20.66 -15.17
CA LEU A 87 -16.97 -19.27 -15.54
C LEU A 87 -16.69 -19.09 -17.03
N GLY A 88 -17.19 -17.98 -17.58
CA GLY A 88 -16.93 -17.59 -18.95
C GLY A 88 -18.19 -17.45 -19.80
N LYS A 89 -17.99 -17.41 -21.12
CA LYS A 89 -19.05 -17.19 -22.11
C LYS A 89 -19.50 -18.51 -22.68
N HIS A 90 -20.79 -18.81 -22.55
CA HIS A 90 -21.41 -20.00 -23.06
C HIS A 90 -22.36 -19.61 -24.21
N TYR A 91 -22.21 -20.27 -25.37
CA TYR A 91 -23.01 -20.02 -26.55
C TYR A 91 -24.01 -21.14 -26.69
N ILE A 92 -25.29 -20.77 -26.70
CA ILE A 92 -26.41 -21.70 -26.78
C ILE A 92 -27.26 -21.33 -27.99
N SER A 93 -27.72 -22.29 -28.74
CA SER A 93 -28.71 -22.08 -29.80
C SER A 93 -30.03 -22.73 -29.43
N ILE A 94 -31.12 -22.01 -29.64
CA ILE A 94 -32.51 -22.53 -29.61
C ILE A 94 -33.03 -22.68 -31.02
N THR A 95 -33.56 -23.83 -31.32
CA THR A 95 -34.28 -24.11 -32.55
C THR A 95 -35.74 -24.50 -32.23
N VAL A 96 -36.68 -23.84 -32.85
CA VAL A 96 -38.11 -24.20 -32.82
C VAL A 96 -38.51 -24.75 -34.18
N THR A 97 -39.23 -25.86 -34.23
CA THR A 97 -39.62 -26.52 -35.45
C THR A 97 -41.11 -26.88 -35.40
N THR A 98 -41.83 -26.56 -36.46
CA THR A 98 -43.21 -26.96 -36.72
C THR A 98 -43.31 -27.65 -38.08
N ASN A 99 -44.46 -28.10 -38.45
CA ASN A 99 -44.73 -28.64 -39.81
C ASN A 99 -44.55 -27.59 -40.92
N SER A 100 -44.50 -26.29 -40.56
CA SER A 100 -44.44 -25.17 -41.53
C SER A 100 -42.97 -24.63 -41.68
N GLY A 101 -42.03 -25.15 -40.91
CA GLY A 101 -40.65 -24.71 -40.97
C GLY A 101 -39.96 -24.68 -39.60
N SER A 102 -38.79 -24.08 -39.56
CA SER A 102 -38.03 -23.91 -38.33
C SER A 102 -37.44 -22.51 -38.25
N ASP A 103 -37.23 -22.03 -37.03
CA ASP A 103 -36.48 -20.83 -36.72
C ASP A 103 -35.39 -21.14 -35.71
N LYS A 104 -34.28 -20.40 -35.75
CA LYS A 104 -33.12 -20.62 -34.89
C LYS A 104 -32.54 -19.29 -34.43
N GLU A 105 -32.36 -19.17 -33.14
CA GLU A 105 -31.66 -18.04 -32.51
C GLU A 105 -30.44 -18.51 -31.73
N ASN A 106 -29.42 -17.64 -31.66
CA ASN A 106 -28.23 -17.86 -30.86
C ASN A 106 -28.20 -16.87 -29.71
N ILE A 107 -27.95 -17.38 -28.53
CA ILE A 107 -27.83 -16.59 -27.32
C ILE A 107 -26.45 -16.82 -26.67
N ARG A 108 -26.05 -15.91 -25.83
CA ARG A 108 -24.87 -16.02 -25.02
C ARG A 108 -25.25 -15.94 -23.54
N VAL A 109 -24.76 -16.87 -22.73
CA VAL A 109 -24.86 -16.81 -21.29
C VAL A 109 -23.47 -16.54 -20.74
N ASP A 110 -23.30 -15.39 -20.08
CA ASP A 110 -22.08 -15.02 -19.37
C ASP A 110 -22.19 -15.53 -17.93
N VAL A 111 -21.40 -16.54 -17.58
CA VAL A 111 -21.28 -17.03 -16.20
C VAL A 111 -20.20 -16.22 -15.52
N VAL A 112 -20.60 -15.42 -14.54
CA VAL A 112 -19.71 -14.54 -13.76
C VAL A 112 -19.47 -15.12 -12.37
N ASP A 113 -18.39 -14.70 -11.74
CA ASP A 113 -18.04 -15.16 -10.39
C ASP A 113 -19.00 -14.58 -9.34
N LEU A 114 -19.01 -15.20 -8.16
CA LEU A 114 -19.69 -14.69 -6.97
C LEU A 114 -18.96 -13.45 -6.46
N GLU A 115 -19.70 -12.45 -6.04
CA GLU A 115 -19.16 -11.26 -5.37
C GLU A 115 -19.18 -11.45 -3.84
N THR A 116 -18.52 -12.49 -3.35
CA THR A 116 -18.39 -12.70 -1.90
C THR A 116 -17.62 -11.54 -1.28
N PRO A 117 -18.15 -10.91 -0.22
CA PRO A 117 -17.45 -9.81 0.44
C PRO A 117 -16.20 -10.32 1.17
N THR A 118 -15.22 -9.44 1.35
CA THR A 118 -14.02 -9.71 2.16
C THR A 118 -13.87 -8.61 3.19
N VAL A 119 -13.48 -8.95 4.41
CA VAL A 119 -13.26 -8.01 5.52
C VAL A 119 -11.89 -8.21 6.14
N SER A 120 -11.27 -7.13 6.61
CA SER A 120 -10.01 -7.15 7.36
C SER A 120 -10.09 -6.20 8.55
N ILE A 121 -9.68 -6.67 9.74
CA ILE A 121 -9.59 -5.87 10.96
C ILE A 121 -8.19 -5.24 11.03
N ALA A 122 -8.13 -3.90 11.14
CA ALA A 122 -6.89 -3.14 11.32
C ALA A 122 -6.38 -3.32 12.77
N SER A 123 -5.77 -4.47 13.06
CA SER A 123 -5.19 -4.79 14.37
C SER A 123 -4.26 -6.00 14.26
N GLN A 124 -3.31 -6.09 15.20
CA GLN A 124 -2.56 -7.33 15.42
C GLN A 124 -3.52 -8.47 15.76
N LYS A 125 -3.22 -9.68 15.28
CA LYS A 125 -4.08 -10.85 15.48
C LYS A 125 -4.17 -11.33 16.93
N ASN A 126 -3.10 -11.11 17.70
CA ASN A 126 -3.05 -11.42 19.12
C ASN A 126 -2.69 -10.16 19.90
N ARG A 127 -3.48 -9.81 20.90
CA ARG A 127 -3.27 -8.63 21.74
C ARG A 127 -3.49 -8.95 23.20
N THR A 128 -2.75 -8.25 24.06
CA THR A 128 -3.01 -8.25 25.51
C THR A 128 -3.53 -6.87 25.91
N MET A 129 -4.56 -6.81 26.74
CA MET A 129 -5.08 -5.57 27.29
C MET A 129 -5.54 -5.75 28.74
N THR A 130 -5.64 -4.63 29.46
CA THR A 130 -6.07 -4.65 30.87
C THR A 130 -7.56 -4.56 31.03
N LEU A 131 -8.07 -5.22 32.06
CA LEU A 131 -9.46 -5.10 32.50
C LEU A 131 -9.84 -3.60 32.67
N GLY A 132 -10.96 -3.21 32.11
CA GLY A 132 -11.47 -1.84 32.14
C GLY A 132 -10.98 -0.91 31.02
N THR A 133 -10.02 -1.34 30.18
CA THR A 133 -9.58 -0.56 29.02
C THR A 133 -10.45 -0.79 27.79
N THR A 134 -10.39 0.10 26.83
CA THR A 134 -11.17 0.03 25.58
C THR A 134 -10.22 -0.01 24.39
N LEU A 135 -10.47 -0.96 23.49
CA LEU A 135 -9.80 -1.12 22.20
C LEU A 135 -10.74 -0.64 21.09
N HIS A 136 -10.30 0.35 20.32
CA HIS A 136 -11.04 0.82 19.15
C HIS A 136 -10.57 0.06 17.91
N LEU A 137 -11.50 -0.55 17.18
CA LEU A 137 -11.24 -1.36 16.01
C LEU A 137 -11.90 -0.75 14.77
N VAL A 138 -11.21 -0.85 13.66
CA VAL A 138 -11.70 -0.46 12.32
C VAL A 138 -11.59 -1.68 11.42
N ALA A 139 -12.63 -1.93 10.62
CA ALA A 139 -12.62 -2.96 9.60
C ALA A 139 -12.77 -2.37 8.21
N SER A 140 -11.95 -2.81 7.26
CA SER A 140 -12.10 -2.51 5.84
C SER A 140 -12.89 -3.59 5.13
N LEU A 141 -13.59 -3.18 4.07
CA LEU A 141 -14.35 -4.06 3.19
C LEU A 141 -13.82 -3.95 1.76
N LYS A 142 -13.73 -5.08 1.07
CA LYS A 142 -13.60 -5.07 -0.39
C LYS A 142 -14.92 -4.55 -0.98
N GLU A 143 -14.82 -3.56 -1.87
CA GLU A 143 -15.99 -3.04 -2.59
C GLU A 143 -16.63 -4.13 -3.45
N THR A 144 -17.95 -4.27 -3.33
CA THR A 144 -18.80 -5.16 -4.16
C THR A 144 -19.96 -4.36 -4.71
N THR A 145 -20.57 -4.84 -5.81
CA THR A 145 -21.78 -4.19 -6.38
C THR A 145 -23.02 -4.51 -5.55
N LEU A 146 -22.95 -5.52 -4.68
CA LEU A 146 -24.04 -5.99 -3.86
C LEU A 146 -24.08 -5.28 -2.51
N PRO A 147 -25.27 -4.99 -1.97
CA PRO A 147 -25.42 -4.49 -0.61
C PRO A 147 -24.77 -5.45 0.39
N THR A 148 -23.76 -4.97 1.10
CA THR A 148 -22.99 -5.76 2.07
C THR A 148 -23.25 -5.26 3.48
N THR A 149 -23.52 -6.16 4.41
CA THR A 149 -23.62 -5.87 5.84
C THR A 149 -22.32 -6.28 6.54
N LEU A 150 -21.89 -5.48 7.51
CA LEU A 150 -20.73 -5.76 8.35
C LEU A 150 -21.17 -5.80 9.81
N THR A 151 -20.97 -6.94 10.46
CA THR A 151 -21.36 -7.19 11.85
C THR A 151 -20.14 -7.57 12.68
N TRP A 152 -20.20 -7.25 13.97
CA TRP A 152 -19.18 -7.61 14.95
C TRP A 152 -19.75 -8.60 15.97
N SER A 153 -18.92 -9.56 16.37
CA SER A 153 -19.20 -10.47 17.49
C SER A 153 -17.99 -10.53 18.43
N VAL A 154 -18.27 -10.79 19.70
CA VAL A 154 -17.30 -11.13 20.74
C VAL A 154 -17.71 -12.46 21.32
N ASP A 155 -16.81 -13.45 21.27
CA ASP A 155 -17.06 -14.81 21.76
C ASP A 155 -18.37 -15.38 21.18
N ASP A 156 -18.54 -15.21 19.85
CA ASP A 156 -19.74 -15.59 19.08
C ASP A 156 -21.04 -14.85 19.43
N GLN A 157 -20.99 -13.86 20.32
CA GLN A 157 -22.15 -13.02 20.62
C GLN A 157 -22.11 -11.75 19.78
N SER A 158 -23.20 -11.49 19.03
CA SER A 158 -23.32 -10.25 18.23
C SER A 158 -23.30 -9.01 19.13
N VAL A 159 -22.45 -8.04 18.79
CA VAL A 159 -22.22 -6.83 19.60
C VAL A 159 -22.42 -5.52 18.83
N GLY A 160 -22.53 -5.56 17.50
CA GLY A 160 -22.75 -4.32 16.72
C GLY A 160 -22.65 -4.53 15.22
N GLU A 161 -22.84 -3.42 14.49
CA GLU A 161 -22.76 -3.34 13.04
C GLU A 161 -21.96 -2.09 12.62
N GLY A 162 -21.41 -2.13 11.40
CA GLY A 162 -20.67 -1.01 10.80
C GLY A 162 -19.16 -1.19 10.83
N ARG A 163 -18.43 -0.22 10.25
CA ARG A 163 -16.98 -0.32 10.03
C ARG A 163 -16.13 -0.17 11.30
N THR A 164 -16.70 0.29 12.40
CA THR A 164 -15.98 0.51 13.66
C THR A 164 -16.63 -0.23 14.81
N TYR A 165 -15.82 -0.74 15.72
CA TYR A 165 -16.28 -1.33 16.96
C TYR A 165 -15.34 -0.95 18.12
N SER A 166 -15.90 -0.75 19.32
CA SER A 166 -15.13 -0.47 20.52
C SER A 166 -15.34 -1.59 21.52
N PHE A 167 -14.32 -2.42 21.68
CA PHE A 167 -14.30 -3.49 22.68
C PHE A 167 -13.83 -2.93 24.02
N THR A 168 -14.67 -3.03 25.06
CA THR A 168 -14.27 -2.70 26.43
C THR A 168 -14.07 -4.01 27.20
N ALA A 169 -12.88 -4.20 27.73
CA ALA A 169 -12.50 -5.38 28.51
C ALA A 169 -13.22 -5.38 29.88
N THR A 170 -14.29 -6.17 29.99
CA THR A 170 -15.10 -6.28 31.23
C THR A 170 -14.90 -7.57 31.99
N THR A 171 -14.27 -8.58 31.34
CA THR A 171 -14.01 -9.90 31.91
C THR A 171 -12.58 -10.33 31.61
N LEU A 172 -11.96 -11.06 32.55
CA LEU A 172 -10.61 -11.62 32.37
C LEU A 172 -10.64 -12.83 31.45
N GLY A 173 -9.52 -13.07 30.77
CA GLY A 173 -9.29 -14.22 29.91
C GLY A 173 -9.26 -13.87 28.44
N LYS A 174 -9.25 -14.90 27.60
CA LYS A 174 -9.19 -14.75 26.14
C LYS A 174 -10.57 -14.44 25.58
N HIS A 175 -10.62 -13.48 24.70
CA HIS A 175 -11.79 -13.07 23.94
C HIS A 175 -11.46 -13.08 22.46
N THR A 176 -12.36 -13.61 21.65
CA THR A 176 -12.27 -13.56 20.18
C THR A 176 -13.21 -12.49 19.66
N ILE A 177 -12.65 -11.49 18.97
CA ILE A 177 -13.43 -10.43 18.35
C ILE A 177 -13.44 -10.70 16.85
N THR A 178 -14.63 -10.84 16.26
CA THR A 178 -14.81 -11.19 14.86
C THR A 178 -15.61 -10.12 14.13
N ALA A 179 -15.12 -9.69 12.97
CA ALA A 179 -15.86 -8.91 12.00
C ALA A 179 -16.34 -9.83 10.89
N THR A 180 -17.63 -9.81 10.54
CA THR A 180 -18.21 -10.63 9.48
C THR A 180 -18.88 -9.75 8.45
N ALA A 181 -18.41 -9.81 7.21
CA ALA A 181 -19.07 -9.22 6.06
C ALA A 181 -19.95 -10.25 5.36
N SER A 182 -21.16 -9.88 4.99
CA SER A 182 -22.10 -10.78 4.32
C SER A 182 -22.94 -10.06 3.28
N ASN A 183 -23.18 -10.72 2.15
CA ASN A 183 -24.13 -10.33 1.11
C ASN A 183 -24.86 -11.56 0.56
N GLU A 184 -25.66 -11.43 -0.52
CA GLU A 184 -26.39 -12.57 -1.10
C GLU A 184 -25.50 -13.64 -1.73
N ASP A 185 -24.24 -13.32 -2.04
CA ASP A 185 -23.28 -14.25 -2.67
C ASP A 185 -22.42 -15.01 -1.64
N GLY A 186 -22.41 -14.57 -0.40
CA GLY A 186 -21.68 -15.29 0.67
C GLY A 186 -21.31 -14.42 1.85
N MET A 187 -20.43 -14.97 2.67
CA MET A 187 -19.87 -14.28 3.85
C MET A 187 -18.38 -14.57 4.00
N PHE A 188 -17.70 -13.64 4.62
CA PHE A 188 -16.31 -13.78 5.03
C PHE A 188 -16.11 -13.13 6.41
N SER A 189 -15.25 -13.72 7.24
CA SER A 189 -14.96 -13.22 8.58
C SER A 189 -13.46 -13.08 8.80
N ASP A 190 -13.09 -12.06 9.54
CA ASP A 190 -11.76 -11.87 10.10
C ASP A 190 -11.83 -11.73 11.61
N SER A 191 -10.83 -12.26 12.34
CA SER A 191 -10.85 -12.33 13.80
C SER A 191 -9.52 -11.93 14.40
N ILE A 192 -9.59 -11.38 15.62
CA ILE A 192 -8.43 -11.15 16.50
C ILE A 192 -8.68 -11.83 17.85
N GLU A 193 -7.62 -12.30 18.50
CA GLU A 193 -7.64 -12.73 19.90
C GLU A 193 -7.18 -11.60 20.81
N VAL A 194 -7.92 -11.37 21.89
CA VAL A 194 -7.57 -10.40 22.94
C VAL A 194 -7.51 -11.12 24.27
N GLU A 195 -6.33 -11.15 24.90
CA GLU A 195 -6.16 -11.65 26.27
C GLU A 195 -6.33 -10.51 27.26
N VAL A 196 -7.41 -10.56 28.04
CA VAL A 196 -7.69 -9.58 29.10
C VAL A 196 -7.12 -10.07 30.41
N ILE A 197 -6.21 -9.29 30.99
CA ILE A 197 -5.52 -9.58 32.24
C ILE A 197 -5.79 -8.49 33.27
N ASN A 198 -5.60 -8.83 34.56
CA ASN A 198 -5.61 -7.78 35.57
C ASN A 198 -4.42 -6.83 35.35
N ALA A 199 -4.66 -5.56 35.62
CA ALA A 199 -3.57 -4.59 35.61
C ALA A 199 -2.45 -4.96 36.62
N ASP A 200 -2.75 -5.77 37.67
CA ASP A 200 -1.80 -6.24 38.67
C ASP A 200 -0.91 -7.37 38.15
N ASP A 201 -1.38 -8.12 37.17
CA ASP A 201 -0.73 -9.31 36.61
C ASP A 201 0.06 -9.01 35.32
N ILE A 202 0.08 -7.73 34.85
CA ILE A 202 0.85 -7.38 33.66
C ILE A 202 2.33 -7.52 33.95
N PRO A 203 3.06 -8.43 33.29
CA PRO A 203 4.51 -8.43 33.33
C PRO A 203 4.99 -7.11 32.73
N PHE A 204 5.88 -6.42 33.42
CA PHE A 204 6.56 -5.24 32.88
C PHE A 204 7.55 -5.70 31.82
N GLU A 205 7.40 -5.18 30.59
CA GLU A 205 8.28 -5.44 29.46
C GLU A 205 9.05 -4.16 29.14
N TRP A 206 10.36 -4.31 28.90
CA TRP A 206 11.27 -3.22 28.56
C TRP A 206 12.36 -3.81 27.67
N GLU A 207 12.15 -3.76 26.36
CA GLU A 207 12.99 -4.45 25.38
C GLU A 207 13.70 -3.46 24.47
N PHE A 208 14.86 -3.86 23.97
CA PHE A 208 15.71 -3.10 23.08
C PHE A 208 16.03 -3.94 21.84
N GLU A 209 16.16 -3.28 20.69
CA GLU A 209 16.50 -3.93 19.44
C GLU A 209 17.86 -4.63 19.48
N ARG A 210 18.82 -3.98 20.17
CA ARG A 210 20.21 -4.46 20.30
C ARG A 210 20.78 -4.12 21.68
N THR A 211 21.85 -4.83 22.04
CA THR A 211 22.61 -4.59 23.26
C THR A 211 24.04 -4.11 22.99
N THR A 212 24.46 -4.10 21.73
CA THR A 212 25.78 -3.61 21.30
C THR A 212 25.59 -2.39 20.42
N TYR A 213 26.28 -1.32 20.72
CA TYR A 213 26.21 -0.04 20.03
C TYR A 213 27.61 0.45 19.65
N HIS A 214 27.64 1.23 18.58
CA HIS A 214 28.83 1.92 18.11
C HIS A 214 28.52 3.42 18.03
N THR A 215 29.53 4.24 18.27
CA THR A 215 29.40 5.69 18.10
C THR A 215 30.80 6.33 18.01
N VAL A 216 30.85 7.63 17.77
CA VAL A 216 32.05 8.44 17.68
C VAL A 216 32.20 9.30 18.94
N GLU A 217 33.44 9.54 19.37
CA GLU A 217 33.70 10.35 20.56
C GLU A 217 33.04 11.73 20.49
N GLY A 218 32.38 12.12 21.57
CA GLY A 218 31.68 13.39 21.69
C GLY A 218 30.31 13.46 21.04
N ARG A 219 29.85 12.39 20.35
CA ARG A 219 28.50 12.32 19.78
C ARG A 219 27.50 11.77 20.77
N LYS A 220 26.24 12.18 20.57
CA LYS A 220 25.09 11.63 21.29
C LYS A 220 24.69 10.28 20.70
N LEU A 221 24.79 9.23 21.52
CA LEU A 221 24.19 7.92 21.21
C LEU A 221 22.89 7.79 21.99
N HIS A 222 21.80 7.49 21.31
CA HIS A 222 20.51 7.24 21.94
C HIS A 222 20.25 5.74 22.07
N ILE A 223 20.18 5.27 23.31
CA ILE A 223 19.80 3.91 23.65
C ILE A 223 18.33 3.94 24.10
N ALA A 224 17.41 3.61 23.19
CA ALA A 224 15.98 3.66 23.43
C ALA A 224 15.35 2.27 23.34
N PRO A 225 14.37 1.97 24.19
CA PRO A 225 13.61 0.72 24.09
C PRO A 225 12.73 0.70 22.85
N THR A 226 12.60 -0.48 22.24
CA THR A 226 11.66 -0.76 21.15
C THR A 226 10.29 -1.14 21.66
N LEU A 227 10.22 -1.67 22.88
CA LEU A 227 8.97 -2.04 23.53
C LEU A 227 8.99 -1.63 25.00
N ILE A 228 7.95 -0.92 25.42
CA ILE A 228 7.60 -0.74 26.83
C ILE A 228 6.15 -1.16 26.98
N ALA A 229 5.90 -2.16 27.81
CA ALA A 229 4.54 -2.60 28.13
C ALA A 229 4.41 -2.89 29.61
N GLY A 230 3.21 -2.69 30.16
CA GLY A 230 2.92 -3.03 31.55
C GLY A 230 2.74 -1.82 32.46
N ASN A 231 3.43 -1.76 33.56
CA ASN A 231 3.14 -0.91 34.71
C ASN A 231 3.44 0.58 34.46
N GLU A 232 2.51 1.47 34.88
CA GLU A 232 2.68 2.94 34.75
C GLU A 232 3.66 3.55 35.77
N ASN A 233 3.95 2.85 36.88
CA ASN A 233 4.86 3.33 37.92
C ASN A 233 6.22 2.66 37.83
N VAL A 234 7.03 3.09 36.88
CA VAL A 234 8.37 2.56 36.65
C VAL A 234 9.41 3.64 36.95
N THR A 235 10.45 3.28 37.67
CA THR A 235 11.64 4.10 37.84
C THR A 235 12.80 3.45 37.10
N TYR A 236 13.63 4.25 36.44
CA TYR A 236 14.76 3.80 35.67
C TYR A 236 16.06 4.33 36.27
N GLU A 237 17.13 3.59 36.12
CA GLU A 237 18.48 4.02 36.49
C GLU A 237 19.49 3.45 35.50
N TRP A 238 20.32 4.33 34.95
CA TRP A 238 21.41 3.98 34.05
C TRP A 238 22.74 4.25 34.71
N ARG A 239 23.67 3.30 34.60
CA ARG A 239 25.01 3.39 35.23
C ARG A 239 26.08 2.96 34.26
N LEU A 240 27.21 3.62 34.32
CA LEU A 240 28.46 3.16 33.71
C LEU A 240 29.18 2.23 34.69
N ASP A 241 29.65 1.10 34.20
CA ASP A 241 30.44 0.15 35.02
C ASP A 241 31.63 0.81 35.69
N GLY A 242 31.80 0.50 36.96
CA GLY A 242 32.84 1.09 37.79
C GLY A 242 32.55 2.53 38.25
N SER A 243 31.39 3.09 37.93
CA SER A 243 30.97 4.42 38.40
C SER A 243 29.76 4.31 39.35
N GLU A 244 29.82 5.09 40.45
CA GLU A 244 28.67 5.25 41.36
C GLU A 244 27.68 6.32 40.85
N ALA A 245 28.06 7.12 39.85
CA ALA A 245 27.22 8.18 39.31
C ALA A 245 26.18 7.60 38.31
N SER A 246 24.93 8.03 38.45
CA SER A 246 23.87 7.74 37.46
C SER A 246 24.14 8.51 36.17
N LEU A 247 23.97 7.82 35.03
CA LEU A 247 23.98 8.44 33.70
C LEU A 247 22.62 9.06 33.34
N GLY A 248 21.53 8.55 33.92
CA GLY A 248 20.17 9.03 33.67
C GLY A 248 19.11 8.23 34.43
N ASN A 249 17.88 8.75 34.49
CA ASN A 249 16.74 8.12 35.16
C ASN A 249 15.49 8.06 34.28
N ASP A 250 15.65 8.26 32.98
CA ASP A 250 14.57 8.15 32.00
C ASP A 250 14.50 6.71 31.45
N LYS A 251 13.41 6.42 30.73
CA LYS A 251 13.19 5.12 30.10
C LYS A 251 14.24 4.77 29.03
N ASP A 252 14.93 5.77 28.52
CA ASP A 252 15.97 5.75 27.51
C ASP A 252 17.19 6.53 28.00
N LEU A 253 18.32 6.37 27.34
CA LEU A 253 19.59 7.05 27.67
C LEU A 253 20.13 7.80 26.45
N VAL A 254 20.47 9.06 26.64
CA VAL A 254 21.38 9.79 25.74
C VAL A 254 22.79 9.73 26.33
N PHE A 255 23.64 8.90 25.73
CA PHE A 255 25.02 8.70 26.16
C PHE A 255 25.97 9.52 25.28
N VAL A 256 26.91 10.21 25.90
CA VAL A 256 27.99 10.94 25.22
C VAL A 256 29.31 10.48 25.80
N ALA A 257 30.07 9.72 25.04
CA ALA A 257 31.41 9.27 25.46
C ALA A 257 32.45 10.37 25.21
N PRO A 258 33.25 10.73 26.23
CA PRO A 258 34.23 11.79 26.08
C PRO A 258 35.50 11.39 25.31
N THR A 259 35.75 10.08 25.15
CA THR A 259 36.94 9.53 24.49
C THR A 259 36.61 8.21 23.82
N ALA A 260 37.36 7.87 22.76
CA ALA A 260 37.29 6.55 22.13
C ALA A 260 37.68 5.43 23.12
N GLY A 261 37.00 4.28 23.06
CA GLY A 261 37.19 3.13 23.94
C GLY A 261 35.94 2.29 24.13
N GLU A 262 36.02 1.30 25.00
CA GLU A 262 34.91 0.41 25.35
C GLU A 262 34.22 0.90 26.62
N TYR A 263 32.87 0.92 26.57
CA TYR A 263 32.01 1.31 27.70
C TYR A 263 30.97 0.24 27.93
N HIS A 264 30.78 -0.16 29.20
CA HIS A 264 29.72 -1.06 29.63
C HIS A 264 28.70 -0.27 30.44
N ILE A 265 27.45 -0.30 30.00
CA ILE A 265 26.36 0.45 30.62
C ILE A 265 25.32 -0.54 31.12
N SER A 266 24.96 -0.44 32.40
CA SER A 266 23.86 -1.18 32.98
C SER A 266 22.63 -0.28 33.16
N ALA A 267 21.45 -0.81 32.85
CA ALA A 267 20.18 -0.14 33.02
C ALA A 267 19.25 -0.98 33.87
N THR A 268 18.66 -0.38 34.91
CA THR A 268 17.71 -1.05 35.77
C THR A 268 16.37 -0.32 35.75
N ALA A 269 15.29 -1.05 35.44
CA ALA A 269 13.95 -0.57 35.57
C ALA A 269 13.24 -1.27 36.72
N VAL A 270 12.61 -0.49 37.62
CA VAL A 270 11.83 -1.02 38.74
C VAL A 270 10.40 -0.59 38.61
N ALA A 271 9.55 -1.54 38.25
CA ALA A 271 8.10 -1.38 38.22
C ALA A 271 7.52 -1.64 39.62
N THR A 272 6.67 -0.72 40.13
CA THR A 272 6.08 -0.80 41.46
C THR A 272 4.57 -0.74 41.37
N LYS A 273 3.87 -1.69 42.03
CA LYS A 273 2.44 -1.67 42.16
C LYS A 273 2.01 -2.11 43.57
N GLY A 274 1.42 -1.21 44.34
CA GLY A 274 1.19 -1.44 45.75
C GLY A 274 2.48 -1.74 46.49
N GLU A 275 2.56 -2.89 47.14
CA GLU A 275 3.77 -3.38 47.83
C GLU A 275 4.68 -4.25 46.94
N ASN A 276 4.20 -4.63 45.75
CA ASN A 276 4.95 -5.49 44.83
C ASN A 276 5.92 -4.67 43.99
N LYS A 277 7.13 -5.22 43.80
CA LYS A 277 8.18 -4.65 42.95
C LYS A 277 8.71 -5.71 41.99
N MET A 278 8.85 -5.35 40.73
CA MET A 278 9.54 -6.12 39.71
C MET A 278 10.72 -5.33 39.19
N SER A 279 11.89 -5.95 39.12
CA SER A 279 13.11 -5.32 38.61
C SER A 279 13.56 -6.05 37.36
N LEU A 280 13.86 -5.28 36.30
CA LEU A 280 14.53 -5.74 35.08
C LEU A 280 15.86 -5.03 34.94
N THR A 281 16.92 -5.78 34.62
CA THR A 281 18.23 -5.22 34.29
C THR A 281 18.56 -5.53 32.84
N ARG A 282 19.14 -4.58 32.14
CA ARG A 282 19.68 -4.67 30.78
C ARG A 282 21.12 -4.17 30.79
N GLU A 283 21.96 -4.81 29.99
CA GLU A 283 23.38 -4.44 29.86
C GLU A 283 23.68 -4.13 28.41
N PHE A 284 24.51 -3.12 28.20
CA PHE A 284 24.84 -2.61 26.88
C PHE A 284 26.34 -2.43 26.76
N ASP A 285 26.91 -2.89 25.68
CA ASP A 285 28.29 -2.65 25.29
C ASP A 285 28.32 -1.53 24.25
N VAL A 286 29.09 -0.50 24.50
CA VAL A 286 29.25 0.64 23.61
C VAL A 286 30.70 0.80 23.22
N THR A 287 31.03 0.59 21.96
CA THR A 287 32.35 0.85 21.40
C THR A 287 32.35 2.25 20.78
N VAL A 288 33.29 3.07 21.22
CA VAL A 288 33.44 4.46 20.78
C VAL A 288 34.71 4.61 19.96
N TYR A 289 34.56 5.07 18.73
CA TYR A 289 35.64 5.28 17.77
C TYR A 289 35.99 6.76 17.62
N LYS A 290 37.09 7.05 16.91
CA LYS A 290 37.38 8.40 16.43
C LYS A 290 36.72 8.58 15.06
N GLU A 291 36.30 9.79 14.77
CA GLU A 291 35.51 10.07 13.56
C GLU A 291 36.14 9.59 12.24
N TYR A 292 37.48 9.62 12.14
CA TYR A 292 38.18 9.22 10.90
C TYR A 292 38.75 7.79 10.91
N ASP A 293 38.42 6.96 11.88
CA ASP A 293 38.98 5.61 11.98
C ASP A 293 38.58 4.75 10.77
N PHE A 294 37.38 4.99 10.21
CA PHE A 294 36.82 4.22 9.06
C PHE A 294 36.54 5.09 7.84
N TYR A 295 37.03 6.32 7.79
CA TYR A 295 36.91 7.19 6.63
C TYR A 295 37.53 6.55 5.38
N ARG A 296 36.77 6.49 4.29
CA ARG A 296 37.13 5.92 3.00
C ARG A 296 37.42 7.02 1.97
N PRO A 297 38.67 7.47 1.76
CA PRO A 297 38.97 8.54 0.84
C PRO A 297 38.66 8.14 -0.61
N LYS A 298 38.06 9.03 -1.37
CA LYS A 298 37.89 8.84 -2.82
C LYS A 298 39.23 8.76 -3.53
N ASN A 299 39.28 7.98 -4.59
CA ASN A 299 40.47 7.75 -5.42
C ASN A 299 40.11 7.76 -6.91
N GLY A 300 41.07 7.54 -7.79
CA GLY A 300 40.86 7.61 -9.24
C GLY A 300 39.90 6.55 -9.83
N ASN A 301 39.48 5.56 -9.04
CA ASN A 301 38.53 4.53 -9.46
C ASN A 301 37.15 4.74 -8.80
N SER A 302 37.01 5.66 -7.87
CA SER A 302 35.73 5.93 -7.20
C SER A 302 34.68 6.44 -8.17
N SER A 303 33.45 5.94 -8.01
CA SER A 303 32.30 6.36 -8.79
C SER A 303 31.60 7.53 -8.12
N ALA A 304 31.15 8.50 -8.90
CA ALA A 304 30.27 9.54 -8.35
C ALA A 304 28.88 8.97 -7.99
N ASP A 305 28.44 7.92 -8.68
CA ASP A 305 27.12 7.31 -8.44
C ASP A 305 27.19 6.35 -7.25
N TRP A 306 26.06 6.16 -6.59
CA TRP A 306 25.86 5.15 -5.54
C TRP A 306 26.35 3.77 -5.96
N GLU A 307 26.76 2.95 -5.01
CA GLU A 307 27.33 1.62 -5.28
C GLU A 307 26.27 0.52 -5.28
N ARG A 308 25.45 0.46 -4.22
CA ARG A 308 24.39 -0.57 -4.07
C ARG A 308 23.27 -0.10 -3.15
N VAL A 309 22.14 -0.81 -3.22
CA VAL A 309 21.03 -0.69 -2.27
C VAL A 309 21.28 -1.66 -1.12
N TYR A 310 21.18 -1.16 0.10
CA TYR A 310 21.29 -1.97 1.32
C TYR A 310 19.94 -2.39 1.86
N GLU A 311 18.96 -1.50 1.77
CA GLU A 311 17.61 -1.74 2.25
C GLU A 311 16.58 -1.12 1.30
N TYR A 312 15.47 -1.82 1.10
CA TYR A 312 14.30 -1.30 0.41
C TYR A 312 13.05 -1.78 1.14
N THR A 313 12.46 -0.91 1.93
CA THR A 313 11.28 -1.18 2.77
C THR A 313 10.22 -0.12 2.47
N PRO A 314 9.48 -0.24 1.37
CA PRO A 314 8.42 0.71 1.04
C PRO A 314 7.22 0.55 1.98
N ALA A 315 6.49 1.62 2.18
CA ALA A 315 5.13 1.54 2.69
C ALA A 315 4.19 0.96 1.62
N PRO A 316 2.97 0.51 1.98
CA PRO A 316 1.97 0.13 1.00
C PRO A 316 1.68 1.27 0.04
N GLY A 317 1.50 0.94 -1.25
CA GLY A 317 1.28 1.96 -2.28
C GLY A 317 0.85 1.38 -3.62
N GLN A 318 0.26 2.24 -4.45
CA GLN A 318 -0.29 1.87 -5.75
C GLN A 318 0.74 1.33 -6.74
N PHE A 319 2.01 1.70 -6.59
CA PHE A 319 3.10 1.20 -7.44
C PHE A 319 3.85 0.01 -6.83
N ILE A 320 3.54 -0.38 -5.60
CA ILE A 320 4.14 -1.53 -4.94
C ILE A 320 3.51 -2.81 -5.47
N ASN A 321 4.34 -3.81 -5.83
CA ASN A 321 3.95 -5.05 -6.51
C ASN A 321 3.30 -4.83 -7.90
N GLU A 322 3.32 -3.62 -8.44
CA GLU A 322 2.67 -3.24 -9.70
C GLU A 322 3.57 -3.58 -10.90
N TYR A 323 3.01 -4.33 -11.86
CA TYR A 323 3.77 -4.82 -13.02
C TYR A 323 4.00 -3.74 -14.09
N LYS A 324 2.96 -2.96 -14.42
CA LYS A 324 2.98 -2.11 -15.63
C LYS A 324 3.97 -0.94 -15.51
N THR A 325 3.80 -0.12 -14.50
CA THR A 325 4.57 1.12 -14.27
C THR A 325 5.60 0.92 -13.16
N GLY A 326 5.20 0.26 -12.07
CA GLY A 326 6.09 -0.14 -10.98
C GLY A 326 7.18 -1.12 -11.41
N GLY A 327 6.92 -1.96 -12.43
CA GLY A 327 7.92 -2.84 -13.03
C GLY A 327 8.28 -4.07 -12.20
N PHE A 328 7.48 -4.38 -11.18
CA PHE A 328 7.60 -5.64 -10.42
C PHE A 328 7.23 -6.82 -11.31
N LYS A 329 7.72 -8.01 -10.98
CA LYS A 329 7.50 -9.26 -11.74
C LYS A 329 6.67 -10.27 -10.96
N GLY A 330 6.33 -9.97 -9.68
CA GLY A 330 5.66 -10.89 -8.78
C GLY A 330 6.60 -11.98 -8.22
N THR A 331 7.91 -11.83 -8.44
CA THR A 331 8.96 -12.70 -7.89
C THR A 331 9.67 -12.07 -6.69
N GLU A 332 9.36 -10.82 -6.39
CA GLU A 332 9.90 -10.03 -5.29
C GLU A 332 9.17 -10.41 -3.99
N THR A 333 9.50 -11.61 -3.48
CA THR A 333 8.87 -12.20 -2.28
C THR A 333 9.84 -12.35 -1.11
N THR A 334 11.07 -11.84 -1.25
CA THR A 334 12.05 -11.74 -0.16
C THR A 334 12.69 -10.35 -0.17
N PRO A 335 13.23 -9.87 0.97
CA PRO A 335 13.92 -8.58 1.04
C PRO A 335 15.05 -8.45 0.00
N GLU A 336 15.84 -9.51 -0.22
CA GLU A 336 16.94 -9.51 -1.19
C GLU A 336 16.43 -9.37 -2.64
N ALA A 337 15.28 -9.99 -2.95
CA ALA A 337 14.68 -9.87 -4.28
C ALA A 337 14.12 -8.44 -4.50
N ALA A 338 13.59 -7.82 -3.46
CA ALA A 338 13.13 -6.44 -3.50
C ALA A 338 14.29 -5.44 -3.64
N ILE A 339 15.41 -5.67 -2.94
CA ILE A 339 16.66 -4.89 -3.11
C ILE A 339 17.17 -5.02 -4.55
N ALA A 340 17.26 -6.23 -5.07
CA ALA A 340 17.71 -6.47 -6.45
C ALA A 340 16.79 -5.81 -7.49
N TYR A 341 15.50 -5.76 -7.25
CA TYR A 341 14.54 -5.01 -8.08
C TYR A 341 14.86 -3.52 -8.06
N ALA A 342 15.05 -2.91 -6.88
CA ALA A 342 15.36 -1.49 -6.75
C ALA A 342 16.68 -1.12 -7.45
N GLU A 343 17.74 -1.93 -7.24
CA GLU A 343 19.02 -1.76 -7.92
C GLU A 343 18.91 -1.83 -9.44
N ALA A 344 18.20 -2.84 -9.95
CA ALA A 344 18.03 -3.02 -11.39
C ALA A 344 17.30 -1.85 -12.05
N ARG A 345 16.36 -1.20 -11.37
CA ARG A 345 15.64 -0.03 -11.88
C ARG A 345 16.53 1.22 -11.89
N MET A 346 17.14 1.55 -10.77
CA MET A 346 17.98 2.74 -10.63
C MET A 346 19.29 2.64 -11.43
N SER A 347 19.82 1.44 -11.69
CA SER A 347 21.03 1.21 -12.50
C SER A 347 20.75 0.96 -13.99
N GLN A 348 19.50 1.06 -14.44
CA GLN A 348 19.15 0.77 -15.83
C GLN A 348 19.93 1.65 -16.82
N ARG A 349 20.24 1.05 -17.96
CA ARG A 349 20.93 1.74 -19.07
C ARG A 349 20.12 1.62 -20.36
N ASP A 350 20.29 2.60 -21.25
CA ASP A 350 19.71 2.56 -22.60
C ASP A 350 20.42 1.53 -23.51
N SER A 351 19.94 1.37 -24.73
CA SER A 351 20.51 0.46 -25.72
C SER A 351 21.96 0.81 -26.14
N ASN A 352 22.43 2.00 -25.83
CA ASN A 352 23.79 2.50 -26.10
C ASN A 352 24.70 2.37 -24.87
N GLY A 353 24.15 1.89 -23.75
CA GLY A 353 24.87 1.74 -22.48
C GLY A 353 24.94 3.01 -21.63
N ASN A 354 24.23 4.09 -22.00
CA ASN A 354 24.15 5.27 -21.18
C ASN A 354 23.21 5.07 -19.99
N PRO A 355 23.46 5.73 -18.83
CA PRO A 355 22.52 5.73 -17.72
C PRO A 355 21.12 6.16 -18.16
N ASN A 356 20.14 5.35 -17.81
CA ASN A 356 18.72 5.60 -18.05
C ASN A 356 17.92 5.04 -16.87
N PRO A 357 18.14 5.58 -15.65
CA PRO A 357 17.51 5.07 -14.43
C PRO A 357 16.01 5.18 -14.52
N ILE A 358 15.33 4.22 -13.90
CA ILE A 358 13.88 4.22 -13.71
C ILE A 358 13.62 4.35 -12.22
N TRP A 359 12.62 5.13 -11.87
CA TRP A 359 12.24 5.38 -10.49
C TRP A 359 11.85 4.11 -9.72
N VAL A 360 12.08 4.18 -8.42
CA VAL A 360 11.59 3.25 -7.40
C VAL A 360 10.67 4.02 -6.49
N SER A 361 9.43 3.54 -6.31
CA SER A 361 8.45 4.15 -5.41
C SER A 361 8.71 3.70 -3.98
N LEU A 362 8.59 4.63 -3.03
CA LEU A 362 8.69 4.33 -1.61
C LEU A 362 7.31 4.05 -0.96
N GLY A 363 6.22 4.18 -1.72
CA GLY A 363 4.86 4.04 -1.21
C GLY A 363 4.48 5.18 -0.27
N GLY A 364 3.51 4.95 0.63
CA GLY A 364 3.04 5.96 1.58
C GLY A 364 4.08 6.35 2.63
N PHE A 365 3.61 7.00 3.71
CA PHE A 365 4.49 7.52 4.76
C PHE A 365 5.45 6.47 5.32
N GLY A 366 6.69 6.92 5.48
CA GLY A 366 7.72 6.15 6.18
C GLY A 366 8.41 5.10 5.32
N GLY A 367 7.89 4.76 4.13
CA GLY A 367 8.57 3.86 3.21
C GLY A 367 9.92 4.42 2.78
N TYR A 368 10.96 3.59 2.71
CA TYR A 368 12.32 4.08 2.52
C TYR A 368 13.22 3.16 1.68
N ILE A 369 14.32 3.76 1.22
CA ILE A 369 15.44 3.08 0.57
C ILE A 369 16.76 3.57 1.17
N VAL A 370 17.74 2.67 1.31
CA VAL A 370 19.09 2.96 1.79
C VAL A 370 20.11 2.59 0.73
N VAL A 371 21.02 3.51 0.42
CA VAL A 371 22.14 3.30 -0.49
C VAL A 371 23.47 3.64 0.18
N GLY A 372 24.55 3.06 -0.31
CA GLY A 372 25.91 3.37 0.08
C GLY A 372 26.77 3.74 -1.12
N PHE A 373 27.98 4.22 -0.84
CA PHE A 373 28.98 4.65 -1.81
C PHE A 373 30.29 3.87 -1.66
N ASP A 374 31.07 3.79 -2.71
CA ASP A 374 32.40 3.14 -2.70
C ASP A 374 33.48 3.97 -1.96
N HIS A 375 33.12 5.19 -1.51
CA HIS A 375 33.94 6.12 -0.75
C HIS A 375 33.07 6.93 0.21
N SER A 376 33.69 7.63 1.15
CA SER A 376 33.00 8.60 2.01
C SER A 376 32.80 9.91 1.27
N ILE A 377 31.59 10.47 1.30
CA ILE A 377 31.28 11.77 0.72
C ILE A 377 31.67 12.86 1.74
N ASP A 378 32.60 13.73 1.36
CA ASP A 378 33.08 14.82 2.21
C ASP A 378 32.02 15.91 2.42
N ASN A 379 31.89 16.41 3.65
CA ASN A 379 31.17 17.64 3.94
C ASN A 379 32.01 18.86 3.57
N THR A 380 31.68 19.53 2.49
CA THR A 380 32.39 20.72 2.01
C THR A 380 31.80 22.03 2.56
N GLY A 381 30.65 21.95 3.27
CA GLY A 381 29.89 23.11 3.73
C GLY A 381 28.98 23.71 2.65
N ASP A 382 28.96 23.13 1.46
CA ASP A 382 28.06 23.46 0.33
C ASP A 382 27.26 22.23 -0.04
N TYR A 383 26.66 22.16 -1.24
CA TYR A 383 26.00 20.97 -1.72
C TYR A 383 27.01 19.84 -1.97
N ASP A 384 26.78 18.70 -1.31
CA ASP A 384 27.68 17.54 -1.29
C ASP A 384 27.03 16.31 -1.93
N LEU A 385 25.70 16.18 -1.77
CA LEU A 385 24.90 15.03 -2.19
C LEU A 385 23.82 15.51 -3.15
N ALA A 386 23.49 14.68 -4.15
CA ALA A 386 22.36 14.89 -5.03
C ALA A 386 21.49 13.65 -5.15
N ILE A 387 20.16 13.84 -5.18
CA ILE A 387 19.16 12.79 -5.31
C ILE A 387 18.23 13.12 -6.46
N LEU A 388 18.06 12.15 -7.36
CA LEU A 388 17.18 12.27 -8.51
C LEU A 388 15.77 11.77 -8.15
N GLY A 389 14.75 12.59 -8.41
CA GLY A 389 13.33 12.30 -8.27
C GLY A 389 12.58 12.47 -9.58
N ASN A 390 11.26 12.58 -9.53
CA ASN A 390 10.40 12.87 -10.68
C ASN A 390 9.52 14.11 -10.49
N SER A 391 9.78 14.92 -9.47
CA SER A 391 9.00 16.11 -9.16
C SER A 391 8.90 17.11 -10.33
N PHE A 392 7.75 17.72 -10.46
CA PHE A 392 7.50 18.83 -11.38
C PHE A 392 6.53 19.82 -10.74
N SER A 393 6.29 20.96 -11.38
CA SER A 393 5.40 21.99 -10.83
C SER A 393 4.00 21.42 -10.52
N GLY A 394 3.63 21.43 -9.25
CA GLY A 394 2.36 20.89 -8.75
C GLY A 394 2.37 19.39 -8.45
N SER A 395 3.53 18.73 -8.54
CA SER A 395 3.74 17.34 -8.14
C SER A 395 5.04 17.22 -7.34
N SER A 396 4.99 17.60 -6.07
CA SER A 396 6.06 17.43 -5.09
C SER A 396 5.66 16.37 -4.09
N GLU A 397 6.50 15.34 -3.94
CA GLU A 397 6.25 14.17 -3.11
C GLU A 397 7.44 13.96 -2.15
N PRO A 398 7.52 14.80 -1.09
CA PRO A 398 8.76 15.07 -0.38
C PRO A 398 9.31 13.85 0.36
N GLY A 399 10.56 13.51 0.07
CA GLY A 399 11.34 12.52 0.80
C GLY A 399 12.26 13.18 1.84
N ILE A 400 12.16 12.74 3.10
CA ILE A 400 13.12 13.09 4.16
C ILE A 400 14.44 12.39 3.85
N VAL A 401 15.53 13.12 3.95
CA VAL A 401 16.88 12.58 3.70
C VAL A 401 17.61 12.39 5.01
N TRP A 402 18.12 11.20 5.21
CA TRP A 402 18.96 10.82 6.35
C TRP A 402 20.34 10.41 5.86
N VAL A 403 21.35 10.70 6.65
CA VAL A 403 22.74 10.36 6.37
C VAL A 403 23.37 9.63 7.56
N MET A 404 24.35 8.78 7.29
CA MET A 404 25.04 7.99 8.30
C MET A 404 26.52 7.88 7.94
N GLN A 405 27.37 7.85 8.94
CA GLN A 405 28.75 7.39 8.84
C GLN A 405 28.82 5.91 9.20
N ASP A 406 29.68 5.17 8.55
CA ASP A 406 30.10 3.83 8.98
C ASP A 406 31.02 4.00 10.21
N GLU A 407 30.42 4.01 11.42
CA GLU A 407 31.11 4.34 12.67
C GLU A 407 31.95 3.16 13.17
N ASN A 408 31.66 1.93 12.72
CA ASN A 408 32.33 0.70 13.18
C ASN A 408 33.17 0.01 12.09
N GLY A 409 33.10 0.48 10.83
CA GLY A 409 33.87 -0.03 9.70
C GLY A 409 33.42 -1.37 9.16
N ASP A 410 32.19 -1.79 9.45
CA ASP A 410 31.64 -3.08 8.97
C ASP A 410 31.02 -3.00 7.57
N GLY A 411 30.87 -1.79 7.03
CA GLY A 411 30.32 -1.52 5.72
C GLY A 411 28.80 -1.71 5.64
N MET A 412 28.11 -1.67 6.79
CA MET A 412 26.66 -1.84 6.90
C MET A 412 25.99 -0.56 7.45
N PRO A 413 24.75 -0.23 7.02
CA PRO A 413 24.05 0.96 7.49
C PRO A 413 23.33 0.71 8.83
N ASN A 414 24.06 0.29 9.85
CA ASN A 414 23.55 -0.13 11.16
C ASN A 414 23.97 0.79 12.31
N ASP A 415 24.59 1.93 12.01
CA ASP A 415 25.03 2.95 12.96
C ASP A 415 23.98 4.07 13.14
N THR A 416 24.41 5.27 13.56
CA THR A 416 23.51 6.37 13.89
C THR A 416 23.07 7.15 12.64
N TRP A 417 21.77 7.21 12.39
CA TRP A 417 21.18 8.03 11.35
C TRP A 417 20.96 9.47 11.80
N TYR A 418 21.32 10.43 10.96
CA TYR A 418 21.10 11.87 11.14
C TYR A 418 20.22 12.40 10.02
N GLU A 419 19.13 13.09 10.39
CA GLU A 419 18.26 13.76 9.41
C GLU A 419 18.97 14.99 8.84
N LEU A 420 18.82 15.24 7.55
CA LEU A 420 19.19 16.53 6.98
C LEU A 420 18.01 17.49 7.12
N ALA A 421 18.21 18.56 7.89
CA ALA A 421 17.20 19.59 8.11
C ALA A 421 16.71 20.18 6.78
N GLY A 422 15.41 20.44 6.71
CA GLY A 422 14.74 21.09 5.60
C GLY A 422 13.93 22.32 6.03
N SER A 423 13.20 22.91 5.09
CA SER A 423 12.42 24.13 5.32
C SER A 423 11.30 23.99 6.35
N GLU A 424 10.91 22.76 6.68
CA GLU A 424 9.85 22.47 7.65
C GLU A 424 10.40 22.04 9.02
N THR A 425 11.71 21.86 9.16
CA THR A 425 12.34 21.45 10.42
C THR A 425 12.07 22.48 11.52
N GLY A 426 11.64 22.01 12.69
CA GLY A 426 11.30 22.85 13.84
C GLY A 426 9.97 23.58 13.77
N LYS A 427 9.18 23.37 12.71
CA LYS A 427 7.80 23.89 12.66
C LYS A 427 6.86 23.03 13.51
N ALA A 428 5.84 23.66 14.08
CA ALA A 428 4.88 22.99 14.96
C ALA A 428 4.06 21.90 14.25
N GLU A 429 3.90 22.01 12.94
CA GLU A 429 3.14 21.07 12.11
C GLU A 429 3.99 19.87 11.66
N THR A 430 5.31 19.91 11.87
CA THR A 430 6.21 18.79 11.59
C THR A 430 6.31 17.90 12.80
N VAL A 431 5.96 16.63 12.64
CA VAL A 431 5.95 15.65 13.73
C VAL A 431 7.19 14.77 13.61
N GLN A 432 8.13 14.91 14.53
CA GLN A 432 9.26 13.98 14.67
C GLN A 432 8.81 12.69 15.36
N ASN A 433 9.47 11.58 15.06
CA ASN A 433 9.14 10.25 15.61
C ASN A 433 7.65 9.86 15.39
N TYR A 434 7.08 10.30 14.27
CA TYR A 434 5.77 9.84 13.83
C TYR A 434 5.87 8.39 13.39
N GLU A 435 4.95 7.56 13.85
CA GLU A 435 4.90 6.13 13.55
C GLU A 435 3.59 5.78 12.87
N VAL A 436 3.67 4.98 11.83
CA VAL A 436 2.50 4.40 11.16
C VAL A 436 2.65 2.89 11.12
N THR A 437 1.68 2.18 11.65
CA THR A 437 1.56 0.72 11.54
C THR A 437 0.59 0.38 10.43
N TYR A 438 1.07 -0.33 9.42
CA TYR A 438 0.29 -0.84 8.29
C TYR A 438 -0.11 -2.28 8.54
N TYR A 439 -1.37 -2.62 8.25
CA TYR A 439 -1.93 -3.95 8.47
C TYR A 439 -2.15 -4.68 7.15
N ARG A 440 -1.68 -5.92 7.06
CA ARG A 440 -1.86 -6.77 5.88
C ARG A 440 -3.35 -7.03 5.64
N PRO A 441 -3.88 -6.74 4.44
CA PRO A 441 -5.25 -7.12 4.10
C PRO A 441 -5.41 -8.65 4.07
N THR A 442 -6.58 -9.13 4.49
CA THR A 442 -6.91 -10.56 4.51
C THR A 442 -7.27 -11.11 3.13
N GLY A 443 -7.50 -10.23 2.14
CA GLY A 443 -7.83 -10.59 0.76
C GLY A 443 -7.12 -9.71 -0.25
N THR A 444 -7.26 -10.07 -1.53
CA THR A 444 -6.73 -9.31 -2.66
C THR A 444 -7.58 -8.08 -2.98
N GLN A 445 -6.95 -7.09 -3.61
CA GLN A 445 -7.63 -5.89 -4.10
C GLN A 445 -8.38 -5.11 -3.01
N MET A 446 -7.78 -5.01 -1.85
CA MET A 446 -8.29 -4.28 -0.70
C MET A 446 -7.37 -3.10 -0.36
N ALA A 447 -7.97 -2.04 0.18
CA ALA A 447 -7.23 -0.95 0.80
C ALA A 447 -6.39 -1.47 1.98
N VAL A 448 -5.22 -0.86 2.20
CA VAL A 448 -4.36 -1.20 3.34
C VAL A 448 -4.65 -0.25 4.49
N GLN A 449 -5.15 -0.80 5.59
CA GLN A 449 -5.45 -0.02 6.80
C GLN A 449 -4.16 0.34 7.54
N TRP A 450 -4.18 1.50 8.20
CA TRP A 450 -3.10 1.92 9.08
C TRP A 450 -3.61 2.61 10.35
N THR A 451 -2.79 2.55 11.39
CA THR A 451 -2.94 3.36 12.62
C THR A 451 -1.64 4.09 12.91
N ASP A 452 -1.69 5.19 13.65
CA ASP A 452 -0.52 5.95 14.04
C ASP A 452 -0.35 6.06 15.57
N ASN A 453 0.83 6.52 15.99
CA ASN A 453 1.15 6.72 17.40
C ASN A 453 0.48 7.96 18.03
N LEU A 454 -0.27 8.75 17.24
CA LEU A 454 -1.06 9.89 17.72
C LEU A 454 -2.53 9.54 17.94
N GLY A 455 -2.92 8.28 17.67
CA GLY A 455 -4.29 7.78 17.77
C GLY A 455 -5.12 7.99 16.51
N GLY A 456 -4.49 8.35 15.41
CA GLY A 456 -5.10 8.42 14.09
C GLY A 456 -5.21 7.05 13.43
N SER A 457 -6.07 6.97 12.43
CA SER A 457 -6.24 5.80 11.56
C SER A 457 -6.69 6.21 10.17
N GLY A 458 -6.42 5.37 9.19
CA GLY A 458 -6.83 5.60 7.81
C GLY A 458 -6.51 4.42 6.92
N GLU A 459 -6.50 4.67 5.62
CA GLU A 459 -6.21 3.64 4.62
C GLU A 459 -5.42 4.20 3.45
N VAL A 460 -4.57 3.36 2.86
CA VAL A 460 -4.06 3.51 1.50
C VAL A 460 -5.12 2.93 0.58
N ASP A 461 -5.77 3.82 -0.20
CA ASP A 461 -6.92 3.45 -1.04
C ASP A 461 -6.52 2.46 -2.14
N TYR A 462 -7.35 1.46 -2.40
CA TYR A 462 -7.16 0.58 -3.54
C TYR A 462 -7.77 1.19 -4.81
N LEU A 463 -6.93 1.50 -5.80
CA LEU A 463 -7.32 2.22 -7.01
C LEU A 463 -7.62 1.27 -8.18
N ILE A 464 -8.69 0.50 -8.09
CA ILE A 464 -9.07 -0.55 -9.05
C ILE A 464 -9.12 -0.08 -10.52
N GLN A 465 -9.34 1.20 -10.78
CA GLN A 465 -9.39 1.72 -12.15
C GLN A 465 -8.01 1.87 -12.80
N PHE A 466 -6.95 1.99 -12.00
CA PHE A 466 -5.61 2.32 -12.46
C PHE A 466 -4.58 1.24 -12.14
N HIS A 467 -4.59 0.72 -10.91
CA HIS A 467 -3.58 -0.17 -10.34
C HIS A 467 -4.25 -1.43 -9.79
N GLN A 468 -4.23 -2.52 -10.55
CA GLN A 468 -5.07 -3.71 -10.35
C GLN A 468 -4.30 -4.93 -9.81
N GLN A 469 -3.05 -4.75 -9.32
CA GLN A 469 -2.32 -5.83 -8.66
C GLN A 469 -3.04 -6.29 -7.39
N ASP A 470 -2.82 -7.53 -7.01
CA ASP A 470 -3.55 -8.16 -5.90
C ASP A 470 -3.33 -7.46 -4.55
N TYR A 471 -2.13 -6.94 -4.31
CA TYR A 471 -1.78 -6.31 -3.04
C TYR A 471 -0.96 -5.03 -3.23
N TYR A 472 -1.28 -3.99 -2.46
CA TYR A 472 -0.43 -2.81 -2.26
C TYR A 472 0.53 -2.98 -1.08
N TYR A 473 0.26 -3.93 -0.19
CA TYR A 473 1.16 -4.33 0.89
C TYR A 473 2.35 -5.11 0.30
N PRO A 474 3.61 -4.80 0.63
CA PRO A 474 4.77 -5.45 0.05
C PRO A 474 4.76 -6.97 0.24
N LEU A 475 4.98 -7.75 -0.83
CA LEU A 475 4.90 -9.22 -0.79
C LEU A 475 6.02 -9.88 0.00
N TRP A 476 7.13 -9.18 0.22
CA TRP A 476 8.30 -9.69 0.96
C TRP A 476 8.29 -9.38 2.46
N ILE A 477 7.30 -8.66 2.95
CA ILE A 477 7.07 -8.47 4.38
C ILE A 477 6.10 -9.57 4.81
N GLU A 478 6.56 -10.52 5.64
CA GLU A 478 5.77 -11.70 6.03
C GLU A 478 4.82 -11.44 7.20
N GLU A 479 5.10 -10.41 7.99
CA GLU A 479 4.32 -10.04 9.16
C GLU A 479 2.91 -9.54 8.78
N ASP A 480 1.93 -9.79 9.64
CA ASP A 480 0.55 -9.30 9.48
C ASP A 480 0.45 -7.77 9.62
N SER A 481 1.46 -7.14 10.19
CA SER A 481 1.61 -5.69 10.26
C SER A 481 3.07 -5.30 10.43
N TYR A 482 3.44 -4.10 9.97
CA TYR A 482 4.75 -3.51 10.24
C TYR A 482 4.62 -2.02 10.48
N THR A 483 5.56 -1.48 11.27
CA THR A 483 5.57 -0.08 11.66
C THR A 483 6.74 0.63 11.01
N LEU A 484 6.45 1.78 10.39
CA LEU A 484 7.46 2.70 9.86
C LEU A 484 7.47 3.96 10.71
N ARG A 485 8.69 4.45 11.00
CA ARG A 485 8.91 5.63 11.84
C ARG A 485 9.76 6.65 11.11
N GLY A 486 9.47 7.93 11.28
CA GLY A 486 10.27 9.02 10.74
C GLY A 486 9.68 10.38 11.04
N THR A 487 10.19 11.40 10.35
CA THR A 487 9.66 12.77 10.40
C THR A 487 8.50 12.91 9.41
N CYS A 488 7.33 13.31 9.92
CA CYS A 488 6.14 13.56 9.12
C CYS A 488 5.93 15.06 8.93
N LEU A 489 5.91 15.49 7.68
CA LEU A 489 5.64 16.85 7.26
C LEU A 489 4.14 17.08 7.16
N ALA A 490 3.69 18.32 7.39
CA ALA A 490 2.34 18.72 7.06
C ALA A 490 2.10 18.59 5.54
N PRO A 491 1.05 17.88 5.11
CA PRO A 491 0.77 17.71 3.69
C PRO A 491 0.40 19.04 3.03
N ARG A 492 0.85 19.23 1.78
CA ARG A 492 0.57 20.41 0.96
C ARG A 492 -0.27 20.12 -0.27
N ASN A 493 -0.89 18.95 -0.29
CA ASN A 493 -1.79 18.55 -1.36
C ASN A 493 -3.18 19.14 -1.20
N TYR A 494 -3.79 19.54 -2.31
CA TYR A 494 -5.14 20.07 -2.34
C TYR A 494 -5.83 19.83 -3.68
N ASP A 495 -7.15 19.78 -3.66
CA ASP A 495 -7.97 19.74 -4.88
C ASP A 495 -8.14 21.16 -5.45
N ALA A 496 -7.38 21.47 -6.50
CA ALA A 496 -7.45 22.75 -7.17
C ALA A 496 -8.74 22.96 -8.00
N SER A 497 -9.47 21.87 -8.30
CA SER A 497 -10.74 21.91 -9.02
C SER A 497 -11.94 22.12 -8.11
N GLY A 498 -11.81 21.82 -6.82
CA GLY A 498 -12.90 21.83 -5.84
C GLY A 498 -13.96 20.73 -6.02
N ASN A 499 -13.72 19.79 -6.95
CA ASN A 499 -14.64 18.68 -7.25
C ASN A 499 -13.92 17.31 -7.40
N GLY A 500 -12.66 17.22 -6.97
CA GLY A 500 -11.87 15.99 -6.96
C GLY A 500 -11.20 15.63 -8.28
N THR A 501 -11.28 16.50 -9.31
CA THR A 501 -10.78 16.16 -10.65
C THR A 501 -9.36 16.63 -10.94
N TYR A 502 -8.83 17.57 -10.15
CA TYR A 502 -7.48 18.09 -10.33
C TYR A 502 -6.79 18.35 -8.99
N TRP A 503 -5.85 17.49 -8.66
CA TRP A 503 -5.05 17.57 -7.45
C TRP A 503 -3.69 18.19 -7.72
N VAL A 504 -3.19 18.91 -6.73
CA VAL A 504 -1.88 19.56 -6.74
C VAL A 504 -1.16 19.16 -5.45
N ASN A 505 0.07 18.68 -5.59
CA ASN A 505 1.02 18.49 -4.50
C ASN A 505 2.01 19.67 -4.55
N ALA A 506 1.77 20.69 -3.71
CA ALA A 506 2.58 21.91 -3.74
C ALA A 506 3.98 21.67 -3.16
N GLU A 507 4.95 22.41 -3.68
CA GLU A 507 6.37 22.32 -3.31
C GLU A 507 6.64 22.76 -1.87
N TYR A 508 7.70 22.17 -1.29
CA TYR A 508 8.34 22.59 -0.03
C TYR A 508 9.55 23.48 -0.35
N GLY A 509 9.97 24.30 0.61
CA GLY A 509 10.99 25.33 0.36
C GLY A 509 12.35 24.76 -0.06
N TRP A 510 12.88 23.79 0.71
CA TRP A 510 14.19 23.16 0.45
C TRP A 510 14.41 21.96 1.39
N GLY A 511 15.38 21.09 1.07
CA GLY A 511 15.87 20.04 1.96
C GLY A 511 15.13 18.71 1.84
N TYR A 512 14.35 18.49 0.77
CA TYR A 512 13.58 17.25 0.55
C TYR A 512 13.88 16.68 -0.83
N ALA A 513 14.02 15.36 -0.91
CA ALA A 513 14.07 14.65 -2.18
C ALA A 513 12.70 14.68 -2.86
N ASP A 514 12.68 14.50 -4.18
CA ASP A 514 11.47 14.47 -5.00
C ASP A 514 10.54 15.69 -4.79
N ASN A 515 11.15 16.84 -4.64
CA ASN A 515 10.49 18.10 -4.35
C ASN A 515 10.84 19.15 -5.41
N PHE A 516 9.83 19.79 -6.00
CA PHE A 516 10.03 20.87 -6.98
C PHE A 516 10.46 22.16 -6.29
N SER A 517 11.54 22.08 -5.50
CA SER A 517 12.07 23.14 -4.65
C SER A 517 12.47 24.37 -5.49
N PRO A 518 12.18 25.59 -5.02
CA PRO A 518 12.70 26.81 -5.64
C PRO A 518 14.17 27.09 -5.32
N VAL A 519 14.81 26.34 -4.41
CA VAL A 519 16.13 26.66 -3.84
C VAL A 519 17.20 25.65 -4.22
N ASP A 520 16.97 24.36 -4.00
CA ASP A 520 17.98 23.30 -4.04
C ASP A 520 17.86 22.35 -5.23
N ARG A 521 17.12 22.75 -6.26
CA ARG A 521 17.09 22.02 -7.54
C ARG A 521 18.28 22.44 -8.42
N GLU A 522 18.79 21.50 -9.21
CA GLU A 522 19.70 21.83 -10.28
C GLU A 522 18.99 22.70 -11.34
N GLY A 523 19.69 23.70 -11.87
CA GLY A 523 19.10 24.63 -12.84
C GLY A 523 18.08 25.57 -12.21
N GLU A 524 18.34 26.07 -11.01
CA GLU A 524 17.55 27.10 -10.36
C GLU A 524 17.26 28.27 -11.34
N GLY A 525 15.96 28.50 -11.59
CA GLY A 525 15.54 29.47 -12.62
C GLY A 525 15.57 28.95 -14.06
N ASP A 526 16.12 27.79 -14.35
CA ASP A 526 16.02 27.09 -15.61
C ASP A 526 14.77 26.18 -15.62
N ASN A 527 13.92 26.35 -16.63
CA ASN A 527 12.71 25.55 -16.81
C ASN A 527 12.97 24.23 -17.56
N SER A 528 14.22 23.75 -17.62
CA SER A 528 14.48 22.47 -18.28
C SER A 528 13.98 21.33 -17.38
N GLU A 529 13.04 20.51 -17.87
CA GLU A 529 12.48 19.36 -17.15
C GLU A 529 13.57 18.36 -16.72
N ALA A 530 14.67 18.28 -17.47
CA ALA A 530 15.77 17.35 -17.22
C ALA A 530 16.57 17.69 -15.95
N THR A 531 16.67 18.97 -15.58
CA THR A 531 17.41 19.43 -14.40
C THR A 531 16.51 19.69 -13.20
N ALA A 532 15.20 19.81 -13.42
CA ALA A 532 14.22 20.10 -12.38
C ALA A 532 14.03 18.94 -11.39
N ASN A 533 14.45 17.73 -11.75
CA ASN A 533 14.19 16.51 -11.00
C ASN A 533 15.32 16.11 -10.04
N THR A 534 16.34 16.94 -9.87
CA THR A 534 17.47 16.66 -8.97
C THR A 534 17.46 17.66 -7.81
N ASN A 535 17.41 17.16 -6.59
CA ASN A 535 17.56 17.95 -5.38
C ASN A 535 18.97 17.78 -4.82
N HIS A 536 19.55 18.87 -4.32
CA HIS A 536 20.89 18.91 -3.75
C HIS A 536 20.84 19.11 -2.24
N PHE A 537 21.74 18.43 -1.53
CA PHE A 537 21.76 18.40 -0.08
C PHE A 537 23.14 18.79 0.47
N LYS A 538 23.12 19.47 1.60
CA LYS A 538 24.31 19.82 2.38
C LYS A 538 24.42 18.89 3.57
N ILE A 539 25.53 18.18 3.70
CA ILE A 539 25.80 17.35 4.89
C ILE A 539 25.83 18.23 6.16
N SER A 540 26.23 19.50 6.02
CA SER A 540 26.22 20.48 7.12
C SER A 540 24.82 20.80 7.68
N ASN A 541 23.74 20.37 7.03
CA ASN A 541 22.37 20.47 7.54
C ASN A 541 21.99 19.29 8.46
N ALA A 542 22.90 18.39 8.77
CA ALA A 542 22.62 17.26 9.66
C ALA A 542 22.20 17.73 11.05
N ILE A 543 21.13 17.12 11.55
CA ILE A 543 20.60 17.32 12.90
C ILE A 543 20.54 15.99 13.65
N ASP A 544 20.72 16.05 14.96
CA ASP A 544 20.52 14.91 15.83
C ASP A 544 19.03 14.74 16.18
N MET A 545 18.71 13.74 16.97
CA MET A 545 17.36 13.40 17.37
C MET A 545 16.65 14.47 18.22
N ASP A 546 17.38 15.41 18.79
CA ASP A 546 16.84 16.57 19.51
C ASP A 546 16.58 17.76 18.56
N GLY A 547 16.90 17.61 17.26
CA GLY A 547 16.82 18.67 16.25
C GLY A 547 17.98 19.66 16.33
N GLU A 548 19.04 19.34 17.10
CA GLU A 548 20.22 20.17 17.22
C GLU A 548 21.21 19.86 16.10
N SER A 549 21.87 20.90 15.58
CA SER A 549 22.86 20.75 14.51
C SER A 549 24.05 19.90 14.96
N ILE A 550 24.42 18.92 14.13
CA ILE A 550 25.59 18.07 14.36
C ILE A 550 26.61 18.22 13.25
N ALA A 551 27.91 18.28 13.63
CA ALA A 551 29.00 18.32 12.67
C ALA A 551 29.36 16.90 12.21
N LEU A 552 29.05 16.55 10.97
CA LEU A 552 29.55 15.37 10.29
C LEU A 552 30.57 15.82 9.26
N ASN A 553 31.79 15.27 9.29
CA ASN A 553 32.84 15.64 8.32
C ASN A 553 32.67 14.86 7.00
N TYR A 554 31.99 13.75 7.02
CA TYR A 554 31.69 12.91 5.85
C TYR A 554 30.47 12.02 6.12
N ILE A 555 29.97 11.34 5.10
CA ILE A 555 28.92 10.33 5.18
C ILE A 555 29.27 9.13 4.30
N ASP A 556 28.73 7.95 4.62
CA ASP A 556 28.93 6.71 3.87
C ASP A 556 27.61 6.15 3.30
N PHE A 557 26.50 6.42 3.98
CA PHE A 557 25.18 5.93 3.61
C PHE A 557 24.16 7.06 3.55
N VAL A 558 23.16 6.87 2.69
CA VAL A 558 22.04 7.79 2.52
C VAL A 558 20.74 7.00 2.55
N LYS A 559 19.76 7.48 3.30
CA LYS A 559 18.40 6.97 3.32
C LYS A 559 17.45 8.08 2.86
N VAL A 560 16.53 7.73 1.95
CA VAL A 560 15.37 8.56 1.60
C VAL A 560 14.11 7.87 2.09
N GLN A 561 13.25 8.64 2.74
CA GLN A 561 12.02 8.15 3.35
C GLN A 561 10.86 9.05 2.97
N CYS A 562 9.72 8.47 2.52
CA CYS A 562 8.51 9.26 2.23
C CYS A 562 8.08 10.07 3.46
N GLY A 563 8.03 11.39 3.31
CA GLY A 563 7.89 12.35 4.41
C GLY A 563 6.46 12.79 4.72
N VAL A 564 5.43 12.29 4.06
CA VAL A 564 4.03 12.70 4.27
C VAL A 564 3.08 11.52 4.39
N ASN A 565 2.11 11.61 5.30
CA ASN A 565 0.99 10.67 5.37
C ASN A 565 -0.26 11.32 4.77
N ALA A 566 -0.37 11.27 3.44
CA ALA A 566 -1.43 11.96 2.71
C ALA A 566 -1.85 11.20 1.46
N LYS A 567 -3.03 11.54 0.94
CA LYS A 567 -3.55 11.05 -0.34
C LYS A 567 -4.13 12.19 -1.16
N SER A 568 -3.96 12.13 -2.48
CA SER A 568 -4.40 13.14 -3.45
C SER A 568 -5.57 12.63 -4.29
N GLY A 569 -6.65 12.22 -3.63
CA GLY A 569 -7.86 11.72 -4.24
C GLY A 569 -7.60 10.52 -5.16
N TRP A 570 -7.98 10.62 -6.43
CA TRP A 570 -7.81 9.55 -7.41
C TRP A 570 -6.34 9.30 -7.84
N LEU A 571 -5.41 10.20 -7.49
CA LEU A 571 -3.98 9.99 -7.67
C LEU A 571 -3.40 9.01 -6.64
N GLY A 572 -4.14 8.67 -5.57
CA GLY A 572 -3.69 7.76 -4.54
C GLY A 572 -2.88 8.43 -3.43
N GLU A 573 -2.06 7.62 -2.76
CA GLU A 573 -1.12 8.10 -1.74
C GLU A 573 -0.07 9.02 -2.37
N VAL A 574 0.44 9.97 -1.56
CA VAL A 574 1.62 10.75 -1.91
C VAL A 574 2.84 9.90 -1.61
N SER A 575 3.58 9.54 -2.64
CA SER A 575 4.68 8.57 -2.62
C SER A 575 5.94 9.22 -3.20
N THR A 576 7.04 9.14 -2.46
CA THR A 576 8.32 9.63 -2.95
C THR A 576 8.92 8.64 -3.95
N GLU A 577 9.39 9.12 -5.11
CA GLU A 577 10.09 8.35 -6.12
C GLU A 577 11.57 8.75 -6.20
N VAL A 578 12.45 7.74 -6.25
CA VAL A 578 13.90 7.94 -6.40
C VAL A 578 14.44 7.22 -7.62
N PHE A 579 15.33 7.88 -8.37
CA PHE A 579 15.99 7.35 -9.57
C PHE A 579 17.46 7.03 -9.32
N GLY A 580 18.08 7.65 -8.31
CA GLY A 580 19.48 7.45 -7.99
C GLY A 580 20.06 8.54 -7.11
N PHE A 581 21.30 8.34 -6.72
CA PHE A 581 22.06 9.17 -5.79
C PHE A 581 23.47 9.39 -6.33
N TYR A 582 24.09 10.52 -6.06
CA TYR A 582 25.50 10.72 -6.40
C TYR A 582 26.21 11.75 -5.50
N ASP A 583 27.53 11.54 -5.35
CA ASP A 583 28.43 12.57 -4.83
C ASP A 583 28.46 13.75 -5.78
N TYR A 584 27.81 14.83 -5.36
CA TYR A 584 27.68 16.04 -6.19
C TYR A 584 29.04 16.70 -6.48
N ASN A 585 29.99 16.57 -5.54
CA ASN A 585 31.33 17.14 -5.69
C ASN A 585 32.17 16.44 -6.78
N MET A 586 31.81 15.22 -7.15
CA MET A 586 32.46 14.47 -8.25
C MET A 586 31.85 14.76 -9.62
N LYS A 587 30.67 15.39 -9.67
CA LYS A 587 29.99 15.75 -10.93
C LYS A 587 30.00 17.25 -11.24
N LYS A 588 30.54 18.08 -10.36
CA LYS A 588 30.73 19.54 -10.56
C LYS A 588 31.70 19.87 -11.68
#